data_6735f3e7e0dd62e49dce02b83c2a8881
#
_entry.id   6735f3e7e0dd62e49dce02b83c2a8881
#
_cell.length_a   1.000
_cell.length_b   1.000
_cell.length_c   1.000
_cell.angle_alpha   90.00
_cell.angle_beta   90.00
_cell.angle_gamma   90.00
#
_symmetry.space_group_name_H-M   'P 1'
#
loop_
_entity.id
_entity.type
_entity.pdbx_description
1 polymer ?
#
loop_
_entity_poly.entity_id
_entity_poly.type
_entity_poly.pdbx_seq_one_letter_code
_entity_poly.pdbx_strand_id
1 'polypeptide(L)'
;MDVTDARAIAGRFALGGDVRSIMSLPGGHINDSYRVDLGGKEEGTSFLLQRLNPHVFPRPDQVMENVARVTRHIASQGGPTLTLMPTTDGRDWLVDGVGGVWRLFRWIPDSIVHVRAESPEACYATGEAFGEFLRLVGNYGGPALHETIPGFHDTARRFSQLDVAVERAAANRLSGAESEVAALLGERSVASVLPPRFASGALATRIVHNDAKIANVLFDRGSDVALCVVDLDTVMPGSPLADFGDLVRSCVSQAGEDERDLPKVWADPARFVALARGFLDGSGDLLSREERKLLVFAGRWITLEQAVRFLTDYLGGDRYYRVSYPDHNLVRGRAQLALYRSLTDQESGLAKLVARS
;
A
#
# COMPACT_ATOMS: atom_id res chain seq x y z
N MET A 1 -8.71 -18.70 -13.02
CA MET A 1 -8.77 -20.06 -12.40
C MET A 1 -10.19 -20.31 -11.96
N ASP A 2 -10.69 -21.55 -12.12
CA ASP A 2 -12.06 -21.90 -11.72
C ASP A 2 -12.16 -22.03 -10.19
N VAL A 3 -13.35 -21.78 -9.63
CA VAL A 3 -13.67 -21.95 -8.19
C VAL A 3 -13.44 -23.41 -7.73
N THR A 4 -13.57 -24.37 -8.63
CA THR A 4 -13.29 -25.81 -8.38
C THR A 4 -11.84 -26.04 -8.03
N ASP A 5 -10.91 -25.39 -8.74
CA ASP A 5 -9.48 -25.48 -8.46
C ASP A 5 -9.15 -24.87 -7.09
N ALA A 6 -9.76 -23.70 -6.77
CA ALA A 6 -9.57 -23.03 -5.48
C ALA A 6 -10.04 -23.89 -4.30
N ARG A 7 -11.11 -24.69 -4.47
CA ARG A 7 -11.59 -25.62 -3.44
C ARG A 7 -10.57 -26.74 -3.16
N ALA A 8 -10.00 -27.33 -4.19
CA ALA A 8 -8.97 -28.36 -4.04
C ALA A 8 -7.71 -27.81 -3.36
N ILE A 9 -7.33 -26.56 -3.67
CA ILE A 9 -6.22 -25.88 -3.01
C ILE A 9 -6.53 -25.61 -1.54
N ALA A 10 -7.72 -25.07 -1.20
CA ALA A 10 -8.14 -24.81 0.17
C ALA A 10 -8.07 -26.06 1.05
N GLY A 11 -8.50 -27.22 0.53
CA GLY A 11 -8.43 -28.50 1.24
C GLY A 11 -7.02 -28.98 1.59
N ARG A 12 -5.97 -28.35 1.08
CA ARG A 12 -4.57 -28.65 1.42
C ARG A 12 -4.05 -27.83 2.61
N PHE A 13 -4.89 -26.98 3.21
CA PHE A 13 -4.58 -26.24 4.42
C PHE A 13 -5.26 -26.88 5.64
N ALA A 14 -4.72 -26.67 6.84
CA ALA A 14 -5.22 -27.19 8.09
C ALA A 14 -6.47 -26.39 8.56
N LEU A 15 -7.61 -26.61 7.90
CA LEU A 15 -8.85 -25.83 8.10
C LEU A 15 -9.62 -26.20 9.37
N GLY A 16 -9.49 -27.44 9.87
CA GLY A 16 -10.26 -27.97 10.99
C GLY A 16 -11.67 -28.46 10.64
N GLY A 17 -12.14 -28.24 9.40
CA GLY A 17 -13.48 -28.65 8.96
C GLY A 17 -13.60 -28.69 7.44
N ASP A 18 -14.78 -29.10 6.94
CA ASP A 18 -15.05 -29.19 5.52
C ASP A 18 -15.39 -27.84 4.90
N VAL A 19 -14.89 -27.60 3.69
CA VAL A 19 -15.19 -26.40 2.92
C VAL A 19 -16.64 -26.44 2.43
N ARG A 20 -17.50 -25.57 2.97
CA ARG A 20 -18.90 -25.40 2.56
C ARG A 20 -19.02 -24.59 1.28
N SER A 21 -18.42 -23.40 1.25
CA SER A 21 -18.48 -22.49 0.11
C SER A 21 -17.15 -21.83 -0.19
N ILE A 22 -16.94 -21.50 -1.47
CA ILE A 22 -15.85 -20.64 -1.93
C ILE A 22 -16.43 -19.58 -2.86
N MET A 23 -16.05 -18.35 -2.62
CA MET A 23 -16.49 -17.20 -3.41
C MET A 23 -15.29 -16.35 -3.80
N SER A 24 -15.15 -16.04 -5.09
CA SER A 24 -14.16 -15.07 -5.57
C SER A 24 -14.50 -13.68 -5.02
N LEU A 25 -13.49 -13.00 -4.49
CA LEU A 25 -13.63 -11.63 -3.99
C LEU A 25 -13.26 -10.66 -5.11
N PRO A 26 -14.21 -9.80 -5.54
CA PRO A 26 -13.90 -8.71 -6.47
C PRO A 26 -13.07 -7.64 -5.74
N GLY A 27 -12.16 -6.98 -6.45
CA GLY A 27 -11.44 -5.80 -5.93
C GLY A 27 -9.97 -5.99 -5.56
N GLY A 28 -9.45 -7.22 -5.48
CA GLY A 28 -8.00 -7.45 -5.42
C GLY A 28 -7.35 -6.99 -6.74
N HIS A 29 -6.48 -5.97 -6.67
CA HIS A 29 -5.86 -5.43 -7.89
C HIS A 29 -4.70 -6.29 -8.40
N ILE A 30 -4.09 -7.10 -7.53
CA ILE A 30 -2.86 -7.84 -7.80
C ILE A 30 -3.07 -9.35 -7.68
N ASN A 31 -3.52 -9.84 -6.53
CA ASN A 31 -3.66 -11.26 -6.23
C ASN A 31 -5.08 -11.77 -6.51
N ASP A 32 -5.21 -13.03 -6.96
CA ASP A 32 -6.52 -13.70 -6.98
C ASP A 32 -6.93 -14.01 -5.53
N SER A 33 -8.12 -13.58 -5.12
CA SER A 33 -8.59 -13.69 -3.75
C SER A 33 -9.93 -14.40 -3.67
N TYR A 34 -10.09 -15.31 -2.69
CA TYR A 34 -11.29 -16.10 -2.47
C TYR A 34 -11.64 -16.12 -0.98
N ARG A 35 -12.91 -15.94 -0.66
CA ARG A 35 -13.43 -16.27 0.67
C ARG A 35 -13.78 -17.75 0.72
N VAL A 36 -13.32 -18.43 1.76
CA VAL A 36 -13.57 -19.84 2.05
C VAL A 36 -14.36 -19.93 3.34
N ASP A 37 -15.57 -20.48 3.31
CA ASP A 37 -16.39 -20.68 4.51
C ASP A 37 -16.47 -22.17 4.84
N LEU A 38 -16.35 -22.50 6.13
CA LEU A 38 -16.49 -23.87 6.62
C LEU A 38 -17.95 -24.20 6.96
N GLY A 39 -18.24 -25.51 6.98
CA GLY A 39 -19.51 -26.08 7.40
C GLY A 39 -19.38 -26.99 8.63
N GLY A 40 -20.51 -27.51 9.09
CA GLY A 40 -20.55 -28.45 10.21
C GLY A 40 -20.25 -27.77 11.54
N LYS A 41 -19.39 -28.39 12.36
CA LYS A 41 -19.03 -27.87 13.70
C LYS A 41 -18.27 -26.54 13.67
N GLU A 42 -17.62 -26.22 12.54
CA GLU A 42 -16.86 -24.98 12.31
C GLU A 42 -17.68 -23.94 11.52
N GLU A 43 -19.03 -24.08 11.51
CA GLU A 43 -19.91 -23.11 10.85
C GLU A 43 -19.70 -21.70 11.43
N GLY A 44 -19.54 -20.71 10.51
CA GLY A 44 -19.18 -19.33 10.89
C GLY A 44 -17.68 -19.04 10.83
N THR A 45 -16.83 -20.06 10.71
CA THR A 45 -15.39 -19.86 10.45
C THR A 45 -15.13 -19.64 8.96
N SER A 46 -14.42 -18.56 8.67
CA SER A 46 -14.07 -18.20 7.30
C SER A 46 -12.56 -17.93 7.16
N PHE A 47 -12.08 -18.00 5.93
CA PHE A 47 -10.68 -17.74 5.58
C PHE A 47 -10.59 -16.92 4.29
N LEU A 48 -9.45 -16.26 4.11
CA LEU A 48 -9.03 -15.61 2.88
C LEU A 48 -7.96 -16.47 2.19
N LEU A 49 -8.32 -17.13 1.10
CA LEU A 49 -7.38 -17.84 0.24
C LEU A 49 -6.90 -16.88 -0.85
N GLN A 50 -5.59 -16.80 -1.04
CA GLN A 50 -4.99 -15.94 -2.06
C GLN A 50 -3.93 -16.68 -2.89
N ARG A 51 -3.91 -16.39 -4.19
CA ARG A 51 -2.83 -16.76 -5.10
C ARG A 51 -2.00 -15.52 -5.42
N LEU A 52 -0.71 -15.59 -5.16
CA LEU A 52 0.22 -14.52 -5.47
C LEU A 52 0.42 -14.37 -6.98
N ASN A 53 0.44 -13.12 -7.44
CA ASN A 53 0.67 -12.81 -8.84
C ASN A 53 2.18 -12.81 -9.17
N PRO A 54 2.69 -13.79 -9.94
CA PRO A 54 4.11 -13.89 -10.25
C PRO A 54 4.63 -12.81 -11.21
N HIS A 55 3.73 -12.09 -11.90
CA HIS A 55 4.12 -10.96 -12.76
C HIS A 55 4.50 -9.73 -11.94
N VAL A 56 3.87 -9.54 -10.77
CA VAL A 56 4.18 -8.44 -9.85
C VAL A 56 5.29 -8.86 -8.89
N PHE A 57 5.23 -10.10 -8.40
CA PHE A 57 6.19 -10.67 -7.46
C PHE A 57 6.94 -11.85 -8.11
N PRO A 58 8.09 -11.60 -8.79
CA PRO A 58 8.86 -12.65 -9.45
C PRO A 58 9.40 -13.73 -8.49
N ARG A 59 9.52 -13.41 -7.21
CA ARG A 59 9.96 -14.31 -6.13
C ARG A 59 8.89 -14.38 -5.03
N PRO A 60 7.74 -15.03 -5.31
CA PRO A 60 6.64 -15.11 -4.35
C PRO A 60 7.00 -15.92 -3.09
N ASP A 61 8.01 -16.77 -3.15
CA ASP A 61 8.62 -17.44 -2.01
C ASP A 61 9.21 -16.42 -1.00
N GLN A 62 9.94 -15.41 -1.48
CA GLN A 62 10.50 -14.35 -0.65
C GLN A 62 9.42 -13.45 -0.03
N VAL A 63 8.36 -13.17 -0.79
CA VAL A 63 7.18 -12.48 -0.25
C VAL A 63 6.59 -13.25 0.93
N MET A 64 6.39 -14.56 0.75
CA MET A 64 5.81 -15.41 1.80
C MET A 64 6.72 -15.54 3.02
N GLU A 65 8.04 -15.60 2.83
CA GLU A 65 8.99 -15.57 3.95
C GLU A 65 8.88 -14.27 4.75
N ASN A 66 8.81 -13.11 4.08
CA ASN A 66 8.63 -11.83 4.75
C ASN A 66 7.30 -11.78 5.51
N VAL A 67 6.20 -12.13 4.86
CA VAL A 67 4.86 -12.15 5.47
C VAL A 67 4.83 -13.05 6.71
N ALA A 68 5.37 -14.28 6.61
CA ALA A 68 5.39 -15.22 7.72
C ALA A 68 6.25 -14.72 8.90
N ARG A 69 7.40 -14.10 8.63
CA ARG A 69 8.28 -13.53 9.65
C ARG A 69 7.62 -12.35 10.36
N VAL A 70 7.05 -11.42 9.58
CA VAL A 70 6.43 -10.18 10.11
C VAL A 70 5.18 -10.51 10.92
N THR A 71 4.29 -11.35 10.41
CA THR A 71 3.05 -11.71 11.13
C THR A 71 3.34 -12.44 12.45
N ARG A 72 4.31 -13.38 12.46
CA ARG A 72 4.73 -14.05 13.71
C ARG A 72 5.36 -13.07 14.69
N HIS A 73 6.18 -12.14 14.20
CA HIS A 73 6.82 -11.15 15.05
C HIS A 73 5.79 -10.25 15.72
N ILE A 74 4.85 -9.68 14.95
CA ILE A 74 3.77 -8.83 15.49
C ILE A 74 2.91 -9.62 16.48
N ALA A 75 2.51 -10.85 16.12
CA ALA A 75 1.71 -11.70 16.98
C ALA A 75 2.42 -12.04 18.31
N SER A 76 3.74 -12.25 18.30
CA SER A 76 4.54 -12.52 19.51
C SER A 76 4.55 -11.35 20.50
N GLN A 77 4.25 -10.14 20.03
CA GLN A 77 4.11 -8.93 20.86
C GLN A 77 2.65 -8.66 21.27
N GLY A 78 1.70 -9.53 20.89
CA GLY A 78 0.27 -9.31 21.09
C GLY A 78 -0.33 -8.23 20.18
N GLY A 79 0.38 -7.79 19.16
CA GLY A 79 -0.09 -6.77 18.22
C GLY A 79 -1.08 -7.32 17.17
N PRO A 80 -1.93 -6.45 16.59
CA PRO A 80 -2.90 -6.84 15.58
C PRO A 80 -2.19 -7.20 14.26
N THR A 81 -2.45 -8.41 13.76
CA THR A 81 -1.87 -8.89 12.51
C THR A 81 -2.69 -10.00 11.87
N LEU A 82 -2.44 -10.26 10.59
CA LEU A 82 -3.01 -11.40 9.89
C LEU A 82 -2.50 -12.72 10.46
N THR A 83 -3.37 -13.73 10.53
CA THR A 83 -3.00 -15.09 10.96
C THR A 83 -2.89 -16.00 9.74
N LEU A 84 -1.67 -16.42 9.39
CA LEU A 84 -1.43 -17.44 8.38
C LEU A 84 -1.88 -18.81 8.90
N MET A 85 -2.60 -19.54 8.05
CA MET A 85 -2.98 -20.92 8.31
C MET A 85 -1.96 -21.85 7.67
N PRO A 86 -1.45 -22.85 8.41
CA PRO A 86 -0.50 -23.80 7.85
C PRO A 86 -1.18 -24.73 6.85
N THR A 87 -0.41 -25.25 5.91
CA THR A 87 -0.81 -26.40 5.09
C THR A 87 -0.92 -27.65 5.95
N THR A 88 -1.54 -28.69 5.43
CA THR A 88 -1.67 -30.01 6.12
C THR A 88 -0.32 -30.68 6.42
N ASP A 89 0.76 -30.29 5.72
CA ASP A 89 2.14 -30.73 5.97
C ASP A 89 2.97 -29.68 6.75
N GLY A 90 2.31 -28.68 7.36
CA GLY A 90 2.90 -27.73 8.31
C GLY A 90 3.67 -26.56 7.70
N ARG A 91 3.56 -26.31 6.39
CA ARG A 91 4.20 -25.15 5.74
C ARG A 91 3.31 -23.91 5.80
N ASP A 92 3.89 -22.72 5.72
CA ASP A 92 3.18 -21.44 5.77
C ASP A 92 2.44 -21.11 4.46
N TRP A 93 2.82 -21.74 3.34
CA TRP A 93 2.19 -21.54 2.03
C TRP A 93 2.29 -22.82 1.20
N LEU A 94 1.48 -22.88 0.15
CA LEU A 94 1.40 -23.98 -0.78
C LEU A 94 1.97 -23.59 -2.13
N VAL A 95 2.70 -24.50 -2.77
CA VAL A 95 3.03 -24.42 -4.20
C VAL A 95 2.18 -25.46 -4.92
N ASP A 96 1.40 -25.04 -5.92
CA ASP A 96 0.57 -25.93 -6.71
C ASP A 96 1.39 -26.66 -7.82
N GLY A 97 0.74 -27.58 -8.55
CA GLY A 97 1.40 -28.39 -9.58
C GLY A 97 1.91 -27.59 -10.80
N VAL A 98 1.56 -26.31 -10.93
CA VAL A 98 2.01 -25.42 -12.01
C VAL A 98 2.89 -24.28 -11.49
N GLY A 99 3.34 -24.36 -10.24
CA GLY A 99 4.22 -23.38 -9.63
C GLY A 99 3.51 -22.13 -9.04
N GLY A 100 2.19 -22.13 -8.97
CA GLY A 100 1.42 -21.06 -8.32
C GLY A 100 1.59 -21.10 -6.80
N VAL A 101 1.88 -19.95 -6.20
CA VAL A 101 2.05 -19.82 -4.73
C VAL A 101 0.76 -19.36 -4.10
N TRP A 102 0.30 -20.11 -3.09
CA TRP A 102 -0.96 -19.91 -2.41
C TRP A 102 -0.75 -19.76 -0.91
N ARG A 103 -1.56 -18.88 -0.31
CA ARG A 103 -1.60 -18.66 1.14
C ARG A 103 -3.04 -18.63 1.63
N LEU A 104 -3.23 -18.95 2.89
CA LEU A 104 -4.53 -18.89 3.56
C LEU A 104 -4.39 -18.08 4.84
N PHE A 105 -5.22 -17.04 5.01
CA PHE A 105 -5.33 -16.30 6.24
C PHE A 105 -6.66 -16.60 6.93
N ARG A 106 -6.67 -16.55 8.26
CA ARG A 106 -7.92 -16.52 9.01
C ARG A 106 -8.67 -15.23 8.67
N TRP A 107 -9.95 -15.33 8.37
CA TRP A 107 -10.80 -14.17 8.14
C TRP A 107 -11.00 -13.40 9.44
N ILE A 108 -10.92 -12.08 9.40
CA ILE A 108 -11.24 -11.19 10.52
C ILE A 108 -12.74 -10.87 10.39
N PRO A 109 -13.59 -11.40 11.29
CA PRO A 109 -15.03 -11.19 11.21
C PRO A 109 -15.38 -9.71 11.45
N ASP A 110 -16.58 -9.33 11.00
CA ASP A 110 -17.13 -7.97 11.18
C ASP A 110 -16.19 -6.82 10.73
N SER A 111 -15.26 -7.13 9.86
CA SER A 111 -14.35 -6.16 9.28
C SER A 111 -14.86 -5.59 7.95
N ILE A 112 -14.51 -4.34 7.68
CA ILE A 112 -14.73 -3.64 6.41
C ILE A 112 -13.45 -2.96 5.95
N VAL A 113 -13.41 -2.64 4.66
CA VAL A 113 -12.35 -1.84 4.04
C VAL A 113 -12.96 -0.53 3.55
N HIS A 114 -12.32 0.59 3.85
CA HIS A 114 -12.67 1.87 3.27
C HIS A 114 -11.82 2.14 2.01
N VAL A 115 -12.47 2.52 0.91
CA VAL A 115 -11.76 2.89 -0.33
C VAL A 115 -11.11 4.28 -0.20
N ARG A 116 -11.69 5.13 0.66
CA ARG A 116 -11.21 6.48 0.99
C ARG A 116 -11.59 6.84 2.43
N ALA A 117 -10.88 7.78 3.02
CA ALA A 117 -11.26 8.30 4.33
C ALA A 117 -12.52 9.18 4.20
N GLU A 118 -13.55 8.90 4.99
CA GLU A 118 -14.79 9.68 4.97
C GLU A 118 -14.68 10.92 5.89
N SER A 119 -13.83 10.87 6.91
CA SER A 119 -13.70 11.93 7.93
C SER A 119 -12.24 12.13 8.38
N PRO A 120 -11.91 13.22 9.09
CA PRO A 120 -10.63 13.37 9.78
C PRO A 120 -10.35 12.27 10.80
N GLU A 121 -11.39 11.73 11.47
CA GLU A 121 -11.27 10.64 12.45
C GLU A 121 -10.82 9.35 11.76
N ALA A 122 -11.36 9.04 10.57
CA ALA A 122 -10.91 7.91 9.76
C ALA A 122 -9.45 8.09 9.28
N CYS A 123 -9.05 9.34 8.99
CA CYS A 123 -7.64 9.65 8.70
C CYS A 123 -6.75 9.40 9.92
N TYR A 124 -7.17 9.83 11.11
CA TYR A 124 -6.44 9.59 12.35
C TYR A 124 -6.29 8.09 12.62
N ALA A 125 -7.38 7.33 12.60
CA ALA A 125 -7.36 5.89 12.85
C ALA A 125 -6.48 5.13 11.83
N THR A 126 -6.49 5.57 10.54
CA THR A 126 -5.60 5.02 9.52
C THR A 126 -4.12 5.32 9.83
N GLY A 127 -3.83 6.56 10.20
CA GLY A 127 -2.48 6.98 10.61
C GLY A 127 -1.98 6.20 11.82
N GLU A 128 -2.81 6.08 12.86
CA GLU A 128 -2.50 5.36 14.09
C GLU A 128 -2.20 3.89 13.83
N ALA A 129 -3.02 3.21 13.00
CA ALA A 129 -2.80 1.80 12.64
C ALA A 129 -1.47 1.57 11.93
N PHE A 130 -1.10 2.41 10.97
CA PHE A 130 0.19 2.30 10.30
C PHE A 130 1.36 2.74 11.17
N GLY A 131 1.17 3.74 12.03
CA GLY A 131 2.15 4.11 13.04
C GLY A 131 2.43 2.96 14.01
N GLU A 132 1.39 2.30 14.51
CA GLU A 132 1.52 1.12 15.37
C GLU A 132 2.18 -0.04 14.64
N PHE A 133 1.80 -0.29 13.38
CA PHE A 133 2.47 -1.30 12.55
C PHE A 133 3.98 -1.03 12.47
N LEU A 134 4.39 0.18 12.15
CA LEU A 134 5.81 0.57 12.11
C LEU A 134 6.51 0.36 13.46
N ARG A 135 5.88 0.71 14.56
CA ARG A 135 6.40 0.52 15.92
C ARG A 135 6.60 -0.97 16.22
N LEU A 136 5.64 -1.80 15.86
CA LEU A 136 5.68 -3.25 16.08
C LEU A 136 6.76 -3.93 15.24
N VAL A 137 6.96 -3.54 13.98
CA VAL A 137 8.03 -4.10 13.15
C VAL A 137 9.39 -3.44 13.39
N GLY A 138 9.42 -2.28 14.04
CA GLY A 138 10.65 -1.50 14.27
C GLY A 138 11.68 -2.19 15.16
N ASN A 139 11.27 -3.14 16.00
CA ASN A 139 12.15 -3.94 16.87
C ASN A 139 12.37 -5.37 16.35
N TYR A 140 12.05 -5.65 15.08
CA TYR A 140 12.28 -6.95 14.48
C TYR A 140 13.76 -7.32 14.48
N GLY A 141 14.13 -8.33 15.27
CA GLY A 141 15.50 -8.83 15.44
C GLY A 141 15.80 -10.13 14.68
N GLY A 142 14.92 -10.54 13.78
CA GLY A 142 15.08 -11.76 12.97
C GLY A 142 16.00 -11.57 11.76
N PRO A 143 16.10 -12.59 10.88
CA PRO A 143 16.84 -12.47 9.62
C PRO A 143 16.33 -11.31 8.76
N ALA A 144 17.23 -10.64 8.03
CA ALA A 144 16.86 -9.52 7.16
C ALA A 144 15.72 -9.92 6.21
N LEU A 145 14.75 -9.02 6.05
CA LEU A 145 13.67 -9.22 5.09
C LEU A 145 14.20 -9.06 3.65
N HIS A 146 13.61 -9.80 2.74
CA HIS A 146 13.91 -9.70 1.32
C HIS A 146 13.37 -8.39 0.76
N GLU A 147 14.09 -7.79 -0.17
CA GLU A 147 13.58 -6.71 -1.00
C GLU A 147 12.75 -7.33 -2.15
N THR A 148 11.44 -7.44 -1.95
CA THR A 148 10.54 -8.17 -2.87
C THR A 148 10.30 -7.42 -4.17
N ILE A 149 10.40 -6.09 -4.15
CA ILE A 149 10.36 -5.22 -5.33
C ILE A 149 11.53 -4.23 -5.26
N PRO A 150 12.68 -4.56 -5.88
CA PRO A 150 13.88 -3.71 -5.82
C PRO A 150 13.65 -2.29 -6.33
N GLY A 151 14.04 -1.30 -5.50
CA GLY A 151 13.90 0.10 -5.83
C GLY A 151 12.44 0.57 -5.95
N PHE A 152 11.54 0.07 -5.10
CA PHE A 152 10.10 0.34 -5.20
C PHE A 152 9.78 1.84 -5.18
N HIS A 153 10.40 2.59 -4.26
CA HIS A 153 10.30 4.05 -4.15
C HIS A 153 11.59 4.78 -4.61
N ASP A 154 12.26 4.26 -5.63
CA ASP A 154 13.35 4.96 -6.30
C ASP A 154 12.78 5.98 -7.31
N THR A 155 12.49 7.17 -6.83
CA THR A 155 11.88 8.23 -7.62
C THR A 155 12.76 8.67 -8.80
N ALA A 156 14.09 8.62 -8.66
CA ALA A 156 15.00 8.93 -9.77
C ALA A 156 14.85 7.92 -10.91
N ARG A 157 14.76 6.63 -10.55
CA ARG A 157 14.45 5.54 -11.50
C ARG A 157 13.08 5.73 -12.14
N ARG A 158 12.06 6.18 -11.38
CA ARG A 158 10.72 6.45 -11.94
C ARG A 158 10.75 7.55 -12.98
N PHE A 159 11.49 8.62 -12.74
CA PHE A 159 11.71 9.66 -13.76
C PHE A 159 12.45 9.15 -14.99
N SER A 160 13.47 8.29 -14.83
CA SER A 160 14.16 7.68 -15.97
C SER A 160 13.23 6.77 -16.79
N GLN A 161 12.30 6.08 -16.13
CA GLN A 161 11.25 5.30 -16.80
C GLN A 161 10.27 6.20 -17.57
N LEU A 162 9.92 7.37 -17.02
CA LEU A 162 9.11 8.37 -17.72
C LEU A 162 9.81 8.88 -18.96
N ASP A 163 11.11 9.20 -18.90
CA ASP A 163 11.89 9.63 -20.08
C ASP A 163 11.78 8.61 -21.21
N VAL A 164 12.03 7.35 -20.92
CA VAL A 164 11.90 6.25 -21.89
C VAL A 164 10.46 6.11 -22.41
N ALA A 165 9.47 6.30 -21.54
CA ALA A 165 8.07 6.22 -21.97
C ALA A 165 7.70 7.37 -22.91
N VAL A 166 8.19 8.60 -22.66
CA VAL A 166 8.00 9.76 -23.52
C VAL A 166 8.62 9.54 -24.91
N GLU A 167 9.85 9.02 -24.95
CA GLU A 167 10.55 8.74 -26.23
C GLU A 167 9.82 7.69 -27.09
N ARG A 168 9.13 6.73 -26.44
CA ARG A 168 8.49 5.58 -27.11
C ARG A 168 6.97 5.70 -27.22
N ALA A 169 6.39 6.78 -26.71
CA ALA A 169 4.94 6.95 -26.68
C ALA A 169 4.37 7.06 -28.09
N ALA A 170 3.18 6.51 -28.30
CA ALA A 170 2.38 6.79 -29.47
C ALA A 170 2.03 8.29 -29.52
N ALA A 171 2.11 8.90 -30.72
CA ALA A 171 1.96 10.34 -30.91
C ALA A 171 0.67 10.91 -30.30
N ASN A 172 -0.45 10.18 -30.42
CA ASN A 172 -1.74 10.58 -29.85
C ASN A 172 -1.77 10.54 -28.32
N ARG A 173 -1.03 9.62 -27.66
CA ARG A 173 -0.91 9.57 -26.20
C ARG A 173 -0.02 10.69 -25.69
N LEU A 174 1.10 10.93 -26.35
CA LEU A 174 2.01 12.01 -25.98
C LEU A 174 1.33 13.38 -26.11
N SER A 175 0.67 13.66 -27.25
CA SER A 175 -0.01 14.95 -27.46
C SER A 175 -1.15 15.20 -26.45
N GLY A 176 -1.78 14.14 -25.94
CA GLY A 176 -2.79 14.23 -24.89
C GLY A 176 -2.25 14.48 -23.48
N ALA A 177 -0.92 14.40 -23.27
CA ALA A 177 -0.27 14.44 -21.95
C ALA A 177 0.93 15.41 -21.88
N GLU A 178 1.16 16.24 -22.91
CA GLU A 178 2.34 17.13 -23.00
C GLU A 178 2.48 18.07 -21.79
N SER A 179 1.37 18.64 -21.33
CA SER A 179 1.37 19.56 -20.19
C SER A 179 1.71 18.85 -18.88
N GLU A 180 1.22 17.63 -18.69
CA GLU A 180 1.51 16.81 -17.52
C GLU A 180 2.96 16.32 -17.52
N VAL A 181 3.47 15.89 -18.68
CA VAL A 181 4.88 15.52 -18.84
C VAL A 181 5.79 16.70 -18.48
N ALA A 182 5.54 17.88 -19.06
CA ALA A 182 6.34 19.07 -18.78
C ALA A 182 6.30 19.45 -17.29
N ALA A 183 5.11 19.39 -16.66
CA ALA A 183 4.95 19.69 -15.24
C ALA A 183 5.74 18.71 -14.35
N LEU A 184 5.65 17.40 -14.63
CA LEU A 184 6.37 16.39 -13.84
C LEU A 184 7.89 16.52 -14.01
N LEU A 185 8.37 16.71 -15.23
CA LEU A 185 9.80 16.89 -15.48
C LEU A 185 10.38 18.13 -14.79
N GLY A 186 9.58 19.19 -14.63
CA GLY A 186 9.94 20.38 -13.84
C GLY A 186 10.17 20.10 -12.36
N GLU A 187 9.56 19.05 -11.81
CA GLU A 187 9.66 18.68 -10.40
C GLU A 187 10.70 17.57 -10.10
N ARG A 188 11.52 17.20 -11.09
CA ARG A 188 12.53 16.13 -10.98
C ARG A 188 13.47 16.29 -9.78
N SER A 189 13.75 17.51 -9.35
CA SER A 189 14.61 17.79 -8.20
C SER A 189 14.14 17.15 -6.88
N VAL A 190 12.85 16.85 -6.74
CA VAL A 190 12.28 16.16 -5.58
C VAL A 190 12.96 14.80 -5.36
N ALA A 191 13.35 14.10 -6.42
CA ALA A 191 14.07 12.82 -6.34
C ALA A 191 15.45 12.92 -5.67
N SER A 192 16.04 14.12 -5.59
CA SER A 192 17.37 14.35 -5.00
C SER A 192 17.35 14.70 -3.51
N VAL A 193 16.18 14.84 -2.90
CA VAL A 193 16.05 15.34 -1.52
C VAL A 193 16.44 14.31 -0.47
N LEU A 194 15.98 13.06 -0.60
CA LEU A 194 16.20 12.01 0.40
C LEU A 194 17.55 11.27 0.28
N PRO A 195 18.08 10.95 -0.92
CA PRO A 195 19.28 10.13 -1.04
C PRO A 195 20.49 10.64 -0.23
N PRO A 196 20.82 11.96 -0.20
CA PRO A 196 21.92 12.46 0.61
C PRO A 196 21.70 12.27 2.12
N ARG A 197 20.45 12.30 2.59
CA ARG A 197 20.08 12.11 4.00
C ARG A 197 20.26 10.66 4.43
N PHE A 198 19.93 9.71 3.56
CA PHE A 198 20.24 8.29 3.80
C PHE A 198 21.75 8.05 3.78
N ALA A 199 22.47 8.59 2.81
CA ALA A 199 23.93 8.46 2.71
C ALA A 199 24.67 9.03 3.91
N SER A 200 24.17 10.10 4.52
CA SER A 200 24.74 10.72 5.73
C SER A 200 24.33 10.05 7.04
N GLY A 201 23.39 9.10 7.00
CA GLY A 201 22.79 8.48 8.19
C GLY A 201 21.79 9.36 8.95
N ALA A 202 21.39 10.53 8.39
CA ALA A 202 20.35 11.38 8.97
C ALA A 202 18.96 10.73 8.90
N LEU A 203 18.75 9.85 7.92
CA LEU A 203 17.59 8.97 7.81
C LEU A 203 18.06 7.52 7.87
N ALA A 204 17.28 6.67 8.54
CA ALA A 204 17.54 5.24 8.63
C ALA A 204 16.58 4.43 7.73
N THR A 205 17.11 3.37 7.11
CA THR A 205 16.27 2.34 6.49
C THR A 205 15.64 1.50 7.60
N ARG A 206 14.33 1.27 7.52
CA ARG A 206 13.54 0.48 8.46
C ARG A 206 12.71 -0.55 7.72
N ILE A 207 12.11 -1.51 8.44
CA ILE A 207 11.03 -2.32 7.87
C ILE A 207 9.78 -1.42 7.80
N VAL A 208 9.18 -1.35 6.62
CA VAL A 208 8.01 -0.53 6.33
C VAL A 208 7.03 -1.28 5.43
N HIS A 209 5.81 -0.77 5.29
CA HIS A 209 4.78 -1.42 4.47
C HIS A 209 4.99 -1.21 2.97
N ASN A 210 5.43 -0.04 2.54
CA ASN A 210 5.66 0.42 1.17
C ASN A 210 4.41 0.54 0.26
N ASP A 211 3.22 0.17 0.72
CA ASP A 211 1.92 0.39 0.04
C ASP A 211 0.88 0.79 1.08
N ALA A 212 1.23 1.79 1.90
CA ALA A 212 0.43 2.24 3.03
C ALA A 212 -0.74 3.12 2.54
N LYS A 213 -1.94 2.58 2.53
CA LYS A 213 -3.17 3.28 2.13
C LYS A 213 -4.35 2.82 2.98
N ILE A 214 -5.39 3.65 3.07
CA ILE A 214 -6.57 3.33 3.87
C ILE A 214 -7.21 1.98 3.45
N ALA A 215 -7.18 1.63 2.18
CA ALA A 215 -7.68 0.36 1.66
C ALA A 215 -6.90 -0.87 2.19
N ASN A 216 -5.73 -0.66 2.81
CA ASN A 216 -4.93 -1.70 3.46
C ASN A 216 -5.09 -1.68 5.00
N VAL A 217 -6.17 -1.08 5.51
CA VAL A 217 -6.58 -1.20 6.91
C VAL A 217 -7.96 -1.85 6.96
N LEU A 218 -8.11 -2.87 7.79
CA LEU A 218 -9.42 -3.40 8.16
C LEU A 218 -9.96 -2.60 9.33
N PHE A 219 -11.20 -2.16 9.21
CA PHE A 219 -11.92 -1.44 10.25
C PHE A 219 -13.05 -2.31 10.80
N ASP A 220 -13.39 -2.12 12.05
CA ASP A 220 -14.61 -2.69 12.64
C ASP A 220 -15.85 -2.12 11.93
N ARG A 221 -16.80 -2.97 11.56
CA ARG A 221 -17.99 -2.59 10.79
C ARG A 221 -18.93 -1.65 11.56
N GLY A 222 -18.91 -1.67 12.87
CA GLY A 222 -19.79 -0.88 13.74
C GLY A 222 -19.15 0.39 14.27
N SER A 223 -17.87 0.59 14.02
CA SER A 223 -17.08 1.75 14.49
C SER A 223 -15.96 2.06 13.49
N ASP A 224 -15.32 3.24 13.61
CA ASP A 224 -14.15 3.60 12.81
C ASP A 224 -12.82 3.12 13.44
N VAL A 225 -12.88 2.08 14.29
CA VAL A 225 -11.69 1.51 14.92
C VAL A 225 -10.94 0.65 13.93
N ALA A 226 -9.67 0.93 13.73
CA ALA A 226 -8.77 0.11 12.91
C ALA A 226 -8.47 -1.21 13.64
N LEU A 227 -8.67 -2.34 12.96
CA LEU A 227 -8.48 -3.68 13.50
C LEU A 227 -7.11 -4.26 13.13
N CYS A 228 -6.65 -4.04 11.90
CA CYS A 228 -5.44 -4.69 11.39
C CYS A 228 -4.97 -4.03 10.09
N VAL A 229 -3.66 -3.86 9.96
CA VAL A 229 -3.01 -3.56 8.68
C VAL A 229 -2.88 -4.84 7.86
N VAL A 230 -3.24 -4.79 6.59
CA VAL A 230 -3.29 -5.93 5.66
C VAL A 230 -2.49 -5.65 4.38
N ASP A 231 -2.44 -6.63 3.47
CA ASP A 231 -1.69 -6.58 2.20
C ASP A 231 -0.17 -6.39 2.41
N LEU A 232 0.41 -7.32 3.18
CA LEU A 232 1.81 -7.26 3.63
C LEU A 232 2.84 -7.69 2.55
N ASP A 233 2.46 -7.76 1.28
CA ASP A 233 3.30 -8.29 0.19
C ASP A 233 4.49 -7.39 -0.15
N THR A 234 4.36 -6.11 0.17
CA THR A 234 5.39 -5.08 -0.04
C THR A 234 6.18 -4.75 1.23
N VAL A 235 5.95 -5.51 2.32
CA VAL A 235 6.70 -5.28 3.57
C VAL A 235 8.15 -5.71 3.39
N MET A 236 9.04 -4.71 3.38
CA MET A 236 10.47 -4.87 3.14
C MET A 236 11.24 -3.64 3.67
N PRO A 237 12.58 -3.62 3.61
CA PRO A 237 13.34 -2.43 3.96
C PRO A 237 12.94 -1.21 3.12
N GLY A 238 12.76 -0.06 3.77
CA GLY A 238 12.36 1.20 3.15
C GLY A 238 12.40 2.38 4.11
N SER A 239 11.60 3.41 3.83
CA SER A 239 11.50 4.61 4.64
C SER A 239 10.09 4.78 5.24
N PRO A 240 9.94 5.06 6.54
CA PRO A 240 8.65 5.45 7.12
C PRO A 240 8.01 6.65 6.42
N LEU A 241 8.82 7.49 5.78
CA LEU A 241 8.34 8.61 4.98
C LEU A 241 7.59 8.14 3.73
N ALA A 242 7.95 6.98 3.15
CA ALA A 242 7.20 6.41 2.03
C ALA A 242 5.79 5.99 2.47
N ASP A 243 5.69 5.27 3.60
CA ASP A 243 4.39 4.87 4.15
C ASP A 243 3.52 6.10 4.45
N PHE A 244 4.06 7.09 5.18
CA PHE A 244 3.30 8.30 5.46
C PHE A 244 2.90 9.05 4.18
N GLY A 245 3.78 9.12 3.19
CA GLY A 245 3.48 9.76 1.90
C GLY A 245 2.34 9.08 1.14
N ASP A 246 2.27 7.77 1.18
CA ASP A 246 1.20 7.01 0.52
C ASP A 246 -0.13 7.12 1.29
N LEU A 247 -0.09 7.19 2.61
CA LEU A 247 -1.24 7.55 3.43
C LEU A 247 -1.78 8.93 3.09
N VAL A 248 -0.92 9.94 2.96
CA VAL A 248 -1.33 11.30 2.55
C VAL A 248 -2.06 11.24 1.22
N ARG A 249 -1.49 10.60 0.21
CA ARG A 249 -2.07 10.46 -1.12
C ARG A 249 -3.47 9.82 -1.09
N SER A 250 -3.70 8.87 -0.20
CA SER A 250 -4.96 8.10 -0.14
C SER A 250 -6.00 8.65 0.83
N CYS A 251 -5.63 9.55 1.76
CA CYS A 251 -6.52 9.98 2.85
C CYS A 251 -6.87 11.46 2.84
N VAL A 252 -5.96 12.35 2.37
CA VAL A 252 -6.12 13.79 2.64
C VAL A 252 -7.03 14.51 1.65
N SER A 253 -7.31 13.91 0.48
CA SER A 253 -8.29 14.45 -0.46
C SER A 253 -9.63 13.73 -0.30
N GLN A 254 -10.73 14.50 -0.44
CA GLN A 254 -12.07 13.93 -0.52
C GLN A 254 -12.37 13.37 -1.92
N ALA A 255 -11.60 13.78 -2.93
CA ALA A 255 -11.73 13.31 -4.29
C ALA A 255 -11.17 11.88 -4.44
N GLY A 256 -11.72 11.12 -5.39
CA GLY A 256 -11.18 9.82 -5.78
C GLY A 256 -9.83 9.94 -6.49
N GLU A 257 -9.11 8.82 -6.57
CA GLU A 257 -7.82 8.76 -7.28
C GLU A 257 -7.94 9.09 -8.77
N ASP A 258 -9.12 8.85 -9.36
CA ASP A 258 -9.45 9.09 -10.76
C ASP A 258 -10.46 10.24 -10.95
N GLU A 259 -10.45 11.24 -10.04
CA GLU A 259 -11.32 12.42 -10.15
C GLU A 259 -10.95 13.25 -11.39
N ARG A 260 -11.96 13.57 -12.19
CA ARG A 260 -11.81 14.38 -13.41
C ARG A 260 -11.96 15.88 -13.17
N ASP A 261 -12.72 16.24 -12.14
CA ASP A 261 -12.92 17.63 -11.72
C ASP A 261 -11.78 18.05 -10.79
N LEU A 262 -10.64 18.41 -11.39
CA LEU A 262 -9.40 18.68 -10.67
C LEU A 262 -9.51 19.74 -9.56
N PRO A 263 -10.34 20.79 -9.62
CA PRO A 263 -10.62 21.67 -8.50
C PRO A 263 -11.11 20.98 -7.23
N LYS A 264 -11.68 19.77 -7.31
CA LYS A 264 -12.07 18.97 -6.14
C LYS A 264 -10.88 18.24 -5.50
N VAL A 265 -9.77 18.11 -6.23
CA VAL A 265 -8.57 17.40 -5.77
C VAL A 265 -7.66 18.37 -5.03
N TRP A 266 -7.74 18.37 -3.70
CA TRP A 266 -6.91 19.24 -2.85
C TRP A 266 -6.62 18.56 -1.51
N ALA A 267 -5.54 18.96 -0.88
CA ALA A 267 -5.15 18.49 0.43
C ALA A 267 -5.93 19.25 1.52
N ASP A 268 -6.84 18.56 2.19
CA ASP A 268 -7.59 19.09 3.32
C ASP A 268 -6.68 19.16 4.56
N PRO A 269 -6.41 20.37 5.12
CA PRO A 269 -5.52 20.50 6.27
C PRO A 269 -6.02 19.77 7.51
N ALA A 270 -7.33 19.68 7.75
CA ALA A 270 -7.86 18.97 8.90
C ALA A 270 -7.59 17.47 8.80
N ARG A 271 -7.77 16.87 7.61
CA ARG A 271 -7.46 15.48 7.33
C ARG A 271 -5.96 15.22 7.42
N PHE A 272 -5.13 16.11 6.86
CA PHE A 272 -3.69 15.98 6.94
C PHE A 272 -3.18 15.97 8.39
N VAL A 273 -3.66 16.91 9.20
CA VAL A 273 -3.27 17.01 10.63
C VAL A 273 -3.74 15.78 11.41
N ALA A 274 -4.98 15.34 11.20
CA ALA A 274 -5.50 14.13 11.85
C ALA A 274 -4.68 12.90 11.49
N LEU A 275 -4.36 12.70 10.20
CA LEU A 275 -3.53 11.62 9.72
C LEU A 275 -2.12 11.66 10.33
N ALA A 276 -1.48 12.83 10.30
CA ALA A 276 -0.13 13.01 10.84
C ALA A 276 -0.09 12.75 12.35
N ARG A 277 -1.10 13.22 13.08
CA ARG A 277 -1.23 12.99 14.52
C ARG A 277 -1.39 11.50 14.81
N GLY A 278 -2.33 10.81 14.14
CA GLY A 278 -2.50 9.37 14.31
C GLY A 278 -1.21 8.59 14.04
N PHE A 279 -0.51 8.92 12.93
CA PHE A 279 0.75 8.28 12.57
C PHE A 279 1.86 8.50 13.62
N LEU A 280 1.94 9.70 14.19
CA LEU A 280 2.90 10.02 15.26
C LEU A 280 2.52 9.33 16.58
N ASP A 281 1.25 9.33 16.96
CA ASP A 281 0.76 8.67 18.17
C ASP A 281 1.00 7.15 18.11
N GLY A 282 0.65 6.50 16.98
CA GLY A 282 0.87 5.06 16.78
C GLY A 282 2.35 4.67 16.71
N SER A 283 3.19 5.49 16.07
CA SER A 283 4.63 5.21 15.95
C SER A 283 5.43 5.51 17.23
N GLY A 284 4.87 6.28 18.17
CA GLY A 284 5.54 6.67 19.40
C GLY A 284 6.89 7.38 19.12
N ASP A 285 7.95 6.90 19.76
CA ASP A 285 9.30 7.47 19.61
C ASP A 285 10.12 6.87 18.47
N LEU A 286 9.51 6.05 17.61
CA LEU A 286 10.23 5.40 16.50
C LEU A 286 10.82 6.40 15.51
N LEU A 287 10.07 7.46 15.18
CA LEU A 287 10.49 8.44 14.19
C LEU A 287 11.50 9.44 14.78
N SER A 288 12.62 9.58 14.10
CA SER A 288 13.61 10.61 14.43
C SER A 288 13.04 12.03 14.25
N ARG A 289 13.70 13.02 14.88
CA ARG A 289 13.32 14.43 14.71
C ARG A 289 13.38 14.87 13.23
N GLU A 290 14.30 14.32 12.46
CA GLU A 290 14.44 14.63 11.04
C GLU A 290 13.31 14.02 10.23
N GLU A 291 12.91 12.77 10.49
CA GLU A 291 11.77 12.13 9.85
C GLU A 291 10.47 12.89 10.13
N ARG A 292 10.24 13.31 11.40
CA ARG A 292 9.05 14.12 11.77
C ARG A 292 8.96 15.45 11.00
N LYS A 293 10.08 16.14 10.77
CA LYS A 293 10.12 17.38 9.98
C LYS A 293 9.80 17.17 8.51
N LEU A 294 10.04 15.98 7.99
CA LEU A 294 9.87 15.64 6.58
C LEU A 294 8.48 15.07 6.26
N LEU A 295 7.54 15.00 7.19
CA LEU A 295 6.21 14.41 6.95
C LEU A 295 5.46 15.12 5.82
N VAL A 296 5.46 16.46 5.78
CA VAL A 296 4.79 17.19 4.69
C VAL A 296 5.49 16.93 3.35
N PHE A 297 6.83 16.94 3.35
CA PHE A 297 7.60 16.57 2.17
C PHE A 297 7.30 15.14 1.71
N ALA A 298 7.14 14.19 2.62
CA ALA A 298 6.80 12.80 2.33
C ALA A 298 5.48 12.69 1.54
N GLY A 299 4.45 13.44 1.95
CA GLY A 299 3.20 13.53 1.21
C GLY A 299 3.39 14.02 -0.22
N ARG A 300 4.18 15.10 -0.40
CA ARG A 300 4.52 15.62 -1.74
C ARG A 300 5.31 14.60 -2.55
N TRP A 301 6.32 14.00 -1.96
CA TRP A 301 7.21 13.06 -2.62
C TRP A 301 6.47 11.88 -3.24
N ILE A 302 5.70 11.14 -2.44
CA ILE A 302 5.00 9.93 -2.92
C ILE A 302 3.85 10.29 -3.86
N THR A 303 3.14 11.41 -3.63
CA THR A 303 2.11 11.88 -4.56
C THR A 303 2.70 12.20 -5.94
N LEU A 304 3.87 12.87 -5.99
CA LEU A 304 4.58 13.13 -7.25
C LEU A 304 5.04 11.82 -7.91
N GLU A 305 5.66 10.92 -7.12
CA GLU A 305 6.12 9.63 -7.63
C GLU A 305 4.97 8.83 -8.26
N GLN A 306 3.80 8.83 -7.63
CA GLN A 306 2.64 8.12 -8.15
C GLN A 306 2.09 8.79 -9.42
N ALA A 307 2.11 10.12 -9.52
CA ALA A 307 1.78 10.82 -10.77
C ALA A 307 2.73 10.42 -11.90
N VAL A 308 4.04 10.36 -11.63
CA VAL A 308 5.05 9.89 -12.58
C VAL A 308 4.76 8.46 -13.03
N ARG A 309 4.43 7.55 -12.11
CA ARG A 309 4.14 6.15 -12.41
C ARG A 309 2.88 5.99 -13.27
N PHE A 310 1.78 6.68 -12.94
CA PHE A 310 0.56 6.64 -13.76
C PHE A 310 0.79 7.18 -15.16
N LEU A 311 1.50 8.31 -15.28
CA LEU A 311 1.77 8.88 -16.59
C LEU A 311 2.73 8.00 -17.43
N THR A 312 3.73 7.39 -16.78
CA THR A 312 4.63 6.42 -17.42
C THR A 312 3.84 5.24 -17.99
N ASP A 313 2.92 4.68 -17.22
CA ASP A 313 2.11 3.55 -17.65
C ASP A 313 1.13 3.94 -18.77
N TYR A 314 0.49 5.12 -18.67
CA TYR A 314 -0.33 5.67 -19.75
C TYR A 314 0.44 5.78 -21.06
N LEU A 315 1.61 6.38 -21.05
CA LEU A 315 2.45 6.54 -22.25
C LEU A 315 2.95 5.17 -22.77
N GLY A 316 3.17 4.21 -21.86
CA GLY A 316 3.58 2.83 -22.16
C GLY A 316 2.46 1.90 -22.65
N GLY A 317 1.19 2.38 -22.70
CA GLY A 317 0.04 1.63 -23.20
C GLY A 317 -0.74 0.88 -22.14
N ASP A 318 -0.77 1.36 -20.88
CA ASP A 318 -1.57 0.84 -19.76
C ASP A 318 -1.30 -0.65 -19.45
N ARG A 319 -0.05 -0.98 -19.18
CA ARG A 319 0.40 -2.38 -19.01
C ARG A 319 0.54 -2.81 -17.57
N TYR A 320 0.81 -1.84 -16.67
CA TYR A 320 1.09 -2.13 -15.26
C TYR A 320 -0.16 -2.02 -14.39
N TYR A 321 -0.87 -0.89 -14.47
CA TYR A 321 -2.08 -0.69 -13.69
C TYR A 321 -3.32 -1.17 -14.44
N ARG A 322 -4.24 -1.80 -13.72
CA ARG A 322 -5.55 -2.14 -14.27
C ARG A 322 -6.32 -0.87 -14.60
N VAL A 323 -6.81 -0.77 -15.82
CA VAL A 323 -7.63 0.35 -16.30
C VAL A 323 -9.07 -0.09 -16.53
N SER A 324 -10.01 0.80 -16.23
CA SER A 324 -11.47 0.54 -16.40
C SER A 324 -12.02 1.24 -17.65
N TYR A 325 -11.28 2.22 -18.19
CA TYR A 325 -11.65 2.98 -19.38
C TYR A 325 -10.38 3.54 -20.06
N PRO A 326 -10.47 3.95 -21.34
CA PRO A 326 -9.38 4.67 -21.99
C PRO A 326 -8.96 5.90 -21.18
N ASP A 327 -7.71 6.25 -21.17
CA ASP A 327 -7.11 7.39 -20.44
C ASP A 327 -7.22 7.32 -18.90
N HIS A 328 -7.60 6.18 -18.30
CA HIS A 328 -7.76 6.06 -16.86
C HIS A 328 -6.48 6.46 -16.10
N ASN A 329 -5.31 5.99 -16.56
CA ASN A 329 -4.03 6.36 -15.93
C ASN A 329 -3.65 7.82 -16.18
N LEU A 330 -4.06 8.44 -17.29
CA LEU A 330 -3.88 9.88 -17.51
C LEU A 330 -4.73 10.68 -16.51
N VAL A 331 -5.99 10.29 -16.29
CA VAL A 331 -6.88 10.92 -15.31
C VAL A 331 -6.30 10.80 -13.90
N ARG A 332 -5.83 9.61 -13.52
CA ARG A 332 -5.14 9.39 -12.23
C ARG A 332 -3.88 10.25 -12.11
N GLY A 333 -3.06 10.31 -13.14
CA GLY A 333 -1.85 11.14 -13.16
C GLY A 333 -2.17 12.63 -12.94
N ARG A 334 -3.22 13.14 -13.58
CA ARG A 334 -3.74 14.50 -13.41
C ARG A 334 -4.22 14.77 -11.99
N ALA A 335 -4.99 13.86 -11.42
CA ALA A 335 -5.47 13.97 -10.04
C ALA A 335 -4.29 13.99 -9.04
N GLN A 336 -3.30 13.10 -9.20
CA GLN A 336 -2.12 13.11 -8.34
C GLN A 336 -1.30 14.39 -8.50
N LEU A 337 -1.14 14.91 -9.72
CA LEU A 337 -0.44 16.18 -9.96
C LEU A 337 -1.17 17.37 -9.33
N ALA A 338 -2.52 17.38 -9.35
CA ALA A 338 -3.32 18.40 -8.68
C ALA A 338 -3.13 18.34 -7.15
N LEU A 339 -3.17 17.14 -6.57
CA LEU A 339 -2.92 16.94 -5.14
C LEU A 339 -1.49 17.36 -4.76
N TYR A 340 -0.48 17.02 -5.56
CA TYR A 340 0.91 17.44 -5.35
C TYR A 340 1.05 18.96 -5.29
N ARG A 341 0.42 19.67 -6.22
CA ARG A 341 0.41 21.14 -6.25
C ARG A 341 -0.24 21.71 -4.99
N SER A 342 -1.40 21.19 -4.61
CA SER A 342 -2.09 21.61 -3.40
C SER A 342 -1.25 21.39 -2.13
N LEU A 343 -0.55 20.25 -2.01
CA LEU A 343 0.37 19.98 -0.91
C LEU A 343 1.57 20.96 -0.93
N THR A 344 2.07 21.29 -2.12
CA THR A 344 3.18 22.24 -2.30
C THR A 344 2.81 23.64 -1.86
N ASP A 345 1.64 24.12 -2.30
CA ASP A 345 1.13 25.47 -1.97
C ASP A 345 0.87 25.63 -0.47
N GLN A 346 0.50 24.53 0.21
CA GLN A 346 0.17 24.52 1.63
C GLN A 346 1.33 24.07 2.54
N GLU A 347 2.52 23.73 2.01
CA GLU A 347 3.60 23.08 2.76
C GLU A 347 3.94 23.80 4.09
N SER A 348 4.15 25.11 4.05
CA SER A 348 4.53 25.86 5.25
C SER A 348 3.40 25.94 6.30
N GLY A 349 2.15 25.96 5.84
CA GLY A 349 0.95 25.92 6.70
C GLY A 349 0.80 24.58 7.38
N LEU A 350 0.86 23.51 6.61
CA LEU A 350 0.76 22.13 7.11
C LEU A 350 1.89 21.80 8.09
N ALA A 351 3.13 22.22 7.80
CA ALA A 351 4.26 22.01 8.70
C ALA A 351 4.06 22.68 10.06
N LYS A 352 3.52 23.91 10.09
CA LYS A 352 3.18 24.62 11.33
C LYS A 352 2.05 23.94 12.11
N LEU A 353 1.07 23.38 11.42
CA LEU A 353 -0.05 22.68 12.05
C LEU A 353 0.43 21.36 12.69
N VAL A 354 1.22 20.57 11.97
CA VAL A 354 1.79 19.30 12.49
C VAL A 354 2.75 19.55 13.67
N ALA A 355 3.52 20.64 13.66
CA ALA A 355 4.42 20.97 14.76
C ALA A 355 3.70 21.41 16.06
N ARG A 356 2.41 21.70 16.00
CA ARG A 356 1.56 22.11 17.15
C ARG A 356 0.68 20.97 17.67
N SER A 357 0.52 19.91 16.89
CA SER A 357 -0.23 18.71 17.26
C SER A 357 0.65 17.68 17.94
#